data_0a3721c1ec28a0ed6c52072e4208aaf7
#
_entry.id   0a3721c1ec28a0ed6c52072e4208aaf7
#
_cell.length_a   1.000
_cell.length_b   1.000
_cell.length_c   1.000
_cell.angle_alpha   90.00
_cell.angle_beta   90.00
_cell.angle_gamma   90.00
#
_symmetry.space_group_name_H-M   'P 1'
#
loop_
_entity.id
_entity.type
_entity.pdbx_description
1 polymer ?
#
loop_
_entity_poly.entity_id
_entity_poly.type
_entity_poly.pdbx_seq_one_letter_code
_entity_poly.pdbx_strand_id
1 'polypeptide(L)'
;MDKKELRKIIKDRKRQYSSRQLEELSLSVLSRLDSNPHLQNAQTILMYYSLPDEVDTHHYIDQLVSRGKRVILPVVLDDTNMELREYSGVQDLKEGAYHILEPKGKIYPKEKYPEIELAVIPGMSFDMKGNRLGRGKGYYDRFLAQIPHAYKIGICFDFQKIKEEGFLPVTPTDICMDEII
;
A
#
# COMPACT_ATOMS: atom_id res chain seq x y z
N MET A 1 6.22 -4.50 23.47
CA MET A 1 6.14 -3.18 22.81
C MET A 1 4.77 -3.06 22.17
N ASP A 2 4.05 -1.98 22.37
CA ASP A 2 2.72 -1.78 21.81
C ASP A 2 2.77 -1.16 20.40
N LYS A 3 1.63 -1.16 19.68
CA LYS A 3 1.52 -0.59 18.31
C LYS A 3 1.86 0.92 18.27
N LYS A 4 1.63 1.66 19.35
CA LYS A 4 1.89 3.11 19.40
C LYS A 4 3.39 3.38 19.54
N GLU A 5 4.08 2.64 20.38
CA GLU A 5 5.54 2.71 20.55
C GLU A 5 6.25 2.35 19.26
N LEU A 6 5.83 1.27 18.60
CA LEU A 6 6.38 0.84 17.30
C LEU A 6 6.22 1.91 16.22
N ARG A 7 5.04 2.56 16.14
CA ARG A 7 4.86 3.68 15.18
C ARG A 7 5.82 4.82 15.43
N LYS A 8 6.12 5.13 16.70
CA LYS A 8 7.10 6.17 17.05
C LYS A 8 8.51 5.79 16.58
N ILE A 9 8.94 4.56 16.86
CA ILE A 9 10.25 4.05 16.44
C ILE A 9 10.39 4.14 14.91
N ILE A 10 9.39 3.68 14.16
CA ILE A 10 9.45 3.72 12.69
C ILE A 10 9.48 5.16 12.18
N LYS A 11 8.73 6.08 12.77
CA LYS A 11 8.80 7.51 12.42
C LYS A 11 10.20 8.07 12.65
N ASP A 12 10.84 7.72 13.75
CA ASP A 12 12.19 8.19 14.08
C ASP A 12 13.23 7.58 13.13
N ARG A 13 13.09 6.31 12.75
CA ARG A 13 13.91 5.69 11.68
C ARG A 13 13.74 6.44 10.34
N LYS A 14 12.51 6.72 9.91
CA LYS A 14 12.23 7.46 8.66
C LYS A 14 12.89 8.84 8.62
N ARG A 15 12.89 9.57 9.73
CA ARG A 15 13.51 10.92 9.83
C ARG A 15 15.00 10.93 9.56
N GLN A 16 15.67 9.79 9.59
CA GLN A 16 17.10 9.69 9.30
C GLN A 16 17.40 9.73 7.79
N TYR A 17 16.37 9.66 6.95
CA TYR A 17 16.49 9.63 5.50
C TYR A 17 15.96 10.93 4.89
N SER A 18 16.69 11.48 3.92
CA SER A 18 16.23 12.59 3.08
C SER A 18 15.19 12.09 2.07
N SER A 19 14.42 13.02 1.48
CA SER A 19 13.49 12.71 0.38
C SER A 19 14.18 12.01 -0.78
N ARG A 20 15.38 12.47 -1.15
CA ARG A 20 16.19 11.86 -2.22
C ARG A 20 16.59 10.42 -1.89
N GLN A 21 17.00 10.16 -0.64
CA GLN A 21 17.32 8.79 -0.21
C GLN A 21 16.10 7.88 -0.26
N LEU A 22 14.91 8.37 0.15
CA LEU A 22 13.67 7.61 0.06
C LEU A 22 13.27 7.33 -1.40
N GLU A 23 13.47 8.27 -2.32
CA GLU A 23 13.27 8.06 -3.76
C GLU A 23 14.17 6.94 -4.30
N GLU A 24 15.46 6.97 -3.98
CA GLU A 24 16.42 5.94 -4.39
C GLU A 24 16.06 4.56 -3.81
N LEU A 25 15.68 4.50 -2.53
CA LEU A 25 15.22 3.26 -1.88
C LEU A 25 13.91 2.76 -2.51
N SER A 26 13.00 3.65 -2.90
CA SER A 26 11.76 3.29 -3.58
C SER A 26 12.01 2.55 -4.89
N LEU A 27 12.99 2.99 -5.69
CA LEU A 27 13.35 2.32 -6.95
C LEU A 27 13.76 0.86 -6.72
N SER A 28 14.52 0.58 -5.66
CA SER A 28 14.91 -0.78 -5.31
C SER A 28 13.72 -1.66 -4.92
N VAL A 29 12.82 -1.15 -4.09
CA VAL A 29 11.60 -1.87 -3.68
C VAL A 29 10.72 -2.15 -4.89
N LEU A 30 10.49 -1.14 -5.74
CA LEU A 30 9.64 -1.27 -6.94
C LEU A 30 10.25 -2.21 -7.98
N SER A 31 11.57 -2.25 -8.12
CA SER A 31 12.25 -3.22 -8.98
C SER A 31 11.99 -4.66 -8.53
N ARG A 32 12.04 -4.92 -7.23
CA ARG A 32 11.71 -6.24 -6.66
C ARG A 32 10.23 -6.58 -6.84
N LEU A 33 9.34 -5.61 -6.66
CA LEU A 33 7.90 -5.77 -6.91
C LEU A 33 7.63 -6.09 -8.38
N ASP A 34 8.28 -5.37 -9.31
CA ASP A 34 8.09 -5.56 -10.76
C ASP A 34 8.53 -6.96 -11.22
N SER A 35 9.53 -7.54 -10.57
CA SER A 35 10.00 -8.91 -10.84
C SER A 35 9.13 -10.00 -10.21
N ASN A 36 8.15 -9.64 -9.39
CA ASN A 36 7.30 -10.59 -8.69
C ASN A 36 6.33 -11.27 -9.66
N PRO A 37 6.26 -12.62 -9.70
CA PRO A 37 5.37 -13.34 -10.61
C PRO A 37 3.88 -13.03 -10.41
N HIS A 38 3.45 -12.80 -9.17
CA HIS A 38 2.05 -12.43 -8.89
C HIS A 38 1.69 -11.09 -9.50
N LEU A 39 2.61 -10.12 -9.45
CA LEU A 39 2.39 -8.83 -10.11
C LEU A 39 2.41 -8.96 -11.63
N GLN A 40 3.35 -9.70 -12.18
CA GLN A 40 3.45 -9.88 -13.64
C GLN A 40 2.21 -10.54 -14.22
N ASN A 41 1.65 -11.52 -13.53
CA ASN A 41 0.49 -12.30 -13.98
C ASN A 41 -0.85 -11.60 -13.72
N ALA A 42 -0.93 -10.70 -12.73
CA ALA A 42 -2.17 -10.02 -12.39
C ALA A 42 -2.56 -9.00 -13.46
N GLN A 43 -3.85 -8.96 -13.81
CA GLN A 43 -4.42 -7.97 -14.71
C GLN A 43 -5.07 -6.80 -13.97
N THR A 44 -5.78 -7.08 -12.89
CA THR A 44 -6.45 -6.08 -12.05
C THR A 44 -5.74 -5.99 -10.70
N ILE A 45 -5.14 -4.83 -10.43
CA ILE A 45 -4.24 -4.61 -9.30
C ILE A 45 -4.73 -3.44 -8.47
N LEU A 46 -4.94 -3.68 -7.18
CA LEU A 46 -5.10 -2.62 -6.20
C LEU A 46 -3.71 -2.09 -5.83
N MET A 47 -3.48 -0.82 -6.12
CA MET A 47 -2.31 -0.07 -5.71
C MET A 47 -2.70 1.01 -4.69
N TYR A 48 -1.77 1.80 -4.23
CA TYR A 48 -2.01 3.00 -3.43
C TYR A 48 -1.23 4.18 -4.03
N TYR A 49 -1.78 5.38 -3.93
CA TYR A 49 -1.11 6.61 -4.32
C TYR A 49 -0.30 7.12 -3.13
N SER A 50 1.01 6.94 -3.18
CA SER A 50 1.90 7.06 -2.02
C SER A 50 1.96 8.45 -1.43
N LEU A 51 2.03 8.50 -0.09
CA LEU A 51 2.38 9.69 0.67
C LEU A 51 3.91 9.92 0.61
N PRO A 52 4.39 11.15 0.93
CA PRO A 52 5.82 11.47 0.81
C PRO A 52 6.76 10.60 1.64
N ASP A 53 6.27 9.96 2.69
CA ASP A 53 7.05 9.10 3.58
C ASP A 53 6.90 7.60 3.31
N GLU A 54 6.27 7.25 2.19
CA GLU A 54 6.05 5.88 1.73
C GLU A 54 6.93 5.55 0.52
N VAL A 55 6.99 4.27 0.15
CA VAL A 55 7.58 3.88 -1.14
C VAL A 55 6.83 4.61 -2.25
N ASP A 56 7.54 5.36 -3.06
CA ASP A 56 6.94 6.21 -4.11
C ASP A 56 6.39 5.36 -5.26
N THR A 57 5.07 5.31 -5.35
CA THR A 57 4.36 4.51 -6.36
C THR A 57 3.88 5.32 -7.56
N HIS A 58 4.03 6.64 -7.58
CA HIS A 58 3.37 7.52 -8.55
C HIS A 58 3.74 7.16 -10.00
N HIS A 59 5.02 7.17 -10.32
CA HIS A 59 5.48 6.82 -11.68
C HIS A 59 5.24 5.34 -12.01
N TYR A 60 5.40 4.46 -11.03
CA TYR A 60 5.21 3.03 -11.23
C TYR A 60 3.76 2.66 -11.57
N ILE A 61 2.79 3.33 -10.96
CA ILE A 61 1.37 3.19 -11.31
C ILE A 61 1.13 3.54 -12.78
N ASP A 62 1.71 4.64 -13.27
CA ASP A 62 1.61 5.02 -14.69
C ASP A 62 2.24 3.97 -15.61
N GLN A 63 3.36 3.38 -15.22
CA GLN A 63 3.98 2.28 -15.96
C GLN A 63 3.07 1.05 -16.02
N LEU A 64 2.40 0.66 -14.94
CA LEU A 64 1.45 -0.45 -14.93
C LEU A 64 0.28 -0.19 -15.89
N VAL A 65 -0.28 1.01 -15.88
CA VAL A 65 -1.34 1.42 -16.81
C VAL A 65 -0.85 1.35 -18.25
N SER A 66 0.34 1.85 -18.54
CA SER A 66 0.93 1.82 -19.90
C SER A 66 1.17 0.40 -20.42
N ARG A 67 1.36 -0.56 -19.53
CA ARG A 67 1.48 -2.00 -19.85
C ARG A 67 0.11 -2.70 -20.01
N GLY A 68 -0.99 -1.97 -19.95
CA GLY A 68 -2.35 -2.49 -20.08
C GLY A 68 -2.93 -3.11 -18.81
N LYS A 69 -2.29 -2.93 -17.65
CA LYS A 69 -2.85 -3.37 -16.36
C LYS A 69 -4.00 -2.44 -15.94
N ARG A 70 -5.02 -3.01 -15.30
CA ARG A 70 -6.07 -2.23 -14.64
C ARG A 70 -5.63 -1.88 -13.23
N VAL A 71 -5.40 -0.62 -12.98
CA VAL A 71 -4.99 -0.11 -11.67
C VAL A 71 -6.18 0.51 -10.94
N ILE A 72 -6.37 0.10 -9.70
CA ILE A 72 -7.41 0.60 -8.80
C ILE A 72 -6.74 1.25 -7.60
N LEU A 73 -7.23 2.40 -7.20
CA LEU A 73 -6.70 3.18 -6.07
C LEU A 73 -7.77 3.37 -4.99
N PRO A 74 -7.40 3.25 -3.70
CA PRO A 74 -8.32 3.50 -2.60
C PRO A 74 -8.44 5.00 -2.31
N VAL A 75 -9.63 5.41 -1.91
CA VAL A 75 -9.93 6.76 -1.43
C VAL A 75 -10.62 6.67 -0.08
N VAL A 76 -10.12 7.38 0.91
CA VAL A 76 -10.75 7.51 2.22
C VAL A 76 -11.95 8.43 2.10
N LEU A 77 -13.13 7.94 2.49
CA LEU A 77 -14.39 8.71 2.47
C LEU A 77 -14.66 9.40 3.81
N ASP A 78 -14.44 8.68 4.90
CA ASP A 78 -14.67 9.12 6.27
C ASP A 78 -13.74 8.38 7.25
N ASP A 79 -14.00 8.44 8.54
CA ASP A 79 -13.15 7.81 9.58
C ASP A 79 -13.10 6.28 9.51
N THR A 80 -14.00 5.63 8.78
CA THR A 80 -14.13 4.16 8.75
C THR A 80 -14.14 3.56 7.35
N ASN A 81 -14.54 4.32 6.33
CA ASN A 81 -14.83 3.82 5.00
C ASN A 81 -13.80 4.27 3.97
N MET A 82 -13.49 3.35 3.06
CA MET A 82 -12.79 3.61 1.81
C MET A 82 -13.65 3.16 0.63
N GLU A 83 -13.49 3.84 -0.50
CA GLU A 83 -13.97 3.37 -1.79
C GLU A 83 -12.80 3.17 -2.75
N LEU A 84 -13.05 2.45 -3.84
CA LEU A 84 -12.06 2.24 -4.88
C LEU A 84 -12.39 3.06 -6.12
N ARG A 85 -11.35 3.59 -6.75
CA ARG A 85 -11.43 4.35 -8.00
C ARG A 85 -10.53 3.74 -9.06
N GLU A 86 -11.01 3.66 -10.29
CA GLU A 86 -10.17 3.31 -11.45
C GLU A 86 -9.17 4.43 -11.69
N TYR A 87 -7.95 4.04 -12.08
CA TYR A 87 -6.89 4.97 -12.42
C TYR A 87 -6.34 4.68 -13.81
N SER A 88 -6.40 5.67 -14.69
CA SER A 88 -5.89 5.58 -16.06
C SER A 88 -4.85 6.65 -16.42
N GLY A 89 -4.56 7.54 -15.48
CA GLY A 89 -3.57 8.60 -15.65
C GLY A 89 -3.82 9.79 -14.72
N VAL A 90 -3.00 10.81 -14.83
CA VAL A 90 -3.04 12.01 -13.97
C VAL A 90 -4.37 12.78 -14.01
N GLN A 91 -5.14 12.64 -15.09
CA GLN A 91 -6.49 13.20 -15.19
C GLN A 91 -7.46 12.63 -14.15
N ASP A 92 -7.16 11.46 -13.60
CA ASP A 92 -7.94 10.80 -12.55
C ASP A 92 -7.49 11.19 -11.13
N LEU A 93 -6.70 12.26 -11.01
CA LEU A 93 -6.26 12.84 -9.74
C LEU A 93 -6.82 14.25 -9.56
N LYS A 94 -7.07 14.62 -8.33
CA LYS A 94 -7.41 15.99 -7.90
C LYS A 94 -6.58 16.37 -6.69
N GLU A 95 -6.33 17.66 -6.53
CA GLU A 95 -5.71 18.16 -5.31
C GLU A 95 -6.73 18.12 -4.17
N GLY A 96 -6.35 17.44 -3.09
CA GLY A 96 -7.10 17.36 -1.84
C GLY A 96 -6.53 18.26 -0.75
N ALA A 97 -6.82 17.93 0.51
CA ALA A 97 -6.27 18.64 1.64
C ALA A 97 -4.73 18.56 1.68
N TYR A 98 -4.08 19.63 2.16
CA TYR A 98 -2.62 19.73 2.28
C TYR A 98 -1.85 19.53 0.96
N HIS A 99 -2.45 19.91 -0.18
CA HIS A 99 -1.88 19.73 -1.54
C HIS A 99 -1.53 18.25 -1.87
N ILE A 100 -2.17 17.30 -1.22
CA ILE A 100 -2.03 15.87 -1.51
C ILE A 100 -2.98 15.52 -2.65
N LEU A 101 -2.45 14.85 -3.69
CA LEU A 101 -3.27 14.36 -4.79
C LEU A 101 -4.10 13.17 -4.36
N GLU A 102 -5.37 13.18 -4.71
CA GLU A 102 -6.34 12.14 -4.39
C GLU A 102 -6.97 11.58 -5.67
N PRO A 103 -7.25 10.27 -5.72
CA PRO A 103 -7.97 9.67 -6.83
C PRO A 103 -9.38 10.27 -6.99
N LYS A 104 -9.74 10.60 -8.23
CA LYS A 104 -11.09 11.06 -8.62
C LYS A 104 -11.67 10.33 -9.82
N GLY A 105 -11.01 9.27 -10.25
CA GLY A 105 -11.46 8.45 -11.36
C GLY A 105 -12.82 7.80 -11.11
N LYS A 106 -13.28 7.02 -12.07
CA LYS A 106 -14.56 6.30 -11.98
C LYS A 106 -14.58 5.38 -10.76
N ILE A 107 -15.71 5.34 -10.04
CA ILE A 107 -15.91 4.41 -8.93
C ILE A 107 -15.78 2.98 -9.45
N TYR A 108 -14.93 2.20 -8.79
CA TYR A 108 -14.85 0.75 -8.99
C TYR A 108 -15.87 0.08 -8.09
N PRO A 109 -16.94 -0.51 -8.64
CA PRO A 109 -18.07 -0.96 -7.84
C PRO A 109 -17.74 -2.24 -7.06
N LYS A 110 -18.42 -2.43 -5.91
CA LYS A 110 -18.20 -3.60 -5.05
C LYS A 110 -18.43 -4.94 -5.75
N GLU A 111 -19.35 -4.98 -6.71
CA GLU A 111 -19.65 -6.16 -7.52
C GLU A 111 -18.44 -6.66 -8.30
N LYS A 112 -17.48 -5.79 -8.56
CA LYS A 112 -16.21 -6.10 -9.26
C LYS A 112 -15.04 -6.42 -8.33
N TYR A 113 -15.19 -6.33 -7.03
CA TYR A 113 -14.12 -6.67 -6.09
C TYR A 113 -13.57 -8.09 -6.28
N PRO A 114 -14.38 -9.10 -6.64
CA PRO A 114 -13.87 -10.43 -6.98
C PRO A 114 -12.89 -10.48 -8.18
N GLU A 115 -12.86 -9.44 -9.02
CA GLU A 115 -11.92 -9.34 -10.14
C GLU A 115 -10.51 -8.85 -9.72
N ILE A 116 -10.34 -8.32 -8.50
CA ILE A 116 -9.05 -7.87 -7.99
C ILE A 116 -8.19 -9.09 -7.68
N GLU A 117 -7.12 -9.27 -8.45
CA GLU A 117 -6.23 -10.44 -8.34
C GLU A 117 -5.09 -10.20 -7.34
N LEU A 118 -4.60 -8.97 -7.27
CA LEU A 118 -3.46 -8.57 -6.46
C LEU A 118 -3.76 -7.25 -5.74
N ALA A 119 -3.35 -7.17 -4.47
CA ALA A 119 -3.37 -5.95 -3.70
C ALA A 119 -1.96 -5.64 -3.18
N VAL A 120 -1.44 -4.48 -3.56
CA VAL A 120 -0.16 -3.94 -3.07
C VAL A 120 -0.45 -2.93 -1.97
N ILE A 121 -0.01 -3.23 -0.76
CA ILE A 121 -0.46 -2.57 0.47
C ILE A 121 0.68 -1.83 1.16
N PRO A 122 0.50 -0.54 1.51
CA PRO A 122 1.47 0.19 2.31
C PRO A 122 1.33 -0.15 3.79
N GLY A 123 2.40 0.05 4.53
CA GLY A 123 2.40 -0.07 5.98
C GLY A 123 3.48 0.77 6.63
N MET A 124 3.32 1.05 7.90
CA MET A 124 4.39 1.66 8.70
C MET A 124 5.48 0.65 9.00
N SER A 125 5.11 -0.62 9.18
CA SER A 125 6.04 -1.71 9.42
C SER A 125 5.40 -3.05 9.07
N PHE A 126 6.25 -4.03 8.83
CA PHE A 126 5.88 -5.42 8.61
C PHE A 126 6.84 -6.34 9.36
N ASP A 127 6.37 -7.51 9.76
CA ASP A 127 7.22 -8.55 10.32
C ASP A 127 7.36 -9.75 9.36
N MET A 128 8.18 -10.70 9.76
CA MET A 128 8.48 -11.90 8.96
C MET A 128 7.30 -12.87 8.80
N LYS A 129 6.22 -12.69 9.56
CA LYS A 129 4.97 -13.45 9.45
C LYS A 129 3.94 -12.81 8.54
N GLY A 130 4.27 -11.67 7.94
CA GLY A 130 3.32 -10.93 7.11
C GLY A 130 2.37 -10.01 7.89
N ASN A 131 2.55 -9.88 9.21
CA ASN A 131 1.76 -8.94 9.98
C ASN A 131 2.11 -7.51 9.59
N ARG A 132 1.10 -6.65 9.58
CA ARG A 132 1.21 -5.25 9.14
C ARG A 132 0.89 -4.28 10.28
N LEU A 133 1.73 -3.27 10.44
CA LEU A 133 1.45 -2.11 11.28
C LEU A 133 0.97 -0.97 10.39
N GLY A 134 -0.31 -0.64 10.47
CA GLY A 134 -0.90 0.52 9.80
C GLY A 134 -0.79 1.81 10.61
N ARG A 135 -1.31 2.91 10.05
CA ARG A 135 -1.31 4.24 10.70
C ARG A 135 -2.30 4.36 11.87
N GLY A 136 -3.14 3.34 12.11
CA GLY A 136 -4.01 3.24 13.29
C GLY A 136 -5.51 3.44 13.04
N LYS A 137 -5.93 3.72 11.82
CA LYS A 137 -7.36 3.89 11.46
C LYS A 137 -8.06 2.59 11.04
N GLY A 138 -7.32 1.51 10.75
CA GLY A 138 -7.85 0.20 10.38
C GLY A 138 -8.52 0.13 9.00
N TYR A 139 -8.32 1.14 8.12
CA TYR A 139 -8.93 1.17 6.80
C TYR A 139 -8.61 -0.06 5.96
N TYR A 140 -7.34 -0.42 5.87
CA TYR A 140 -6.93 -1.56 5.05
C TYR A 140 -7.42 -2.89 5.62
N ASP A 141 -7.41 -3.08 6.93
CA ASP A 141 -7.88 -4.34 7.54
C ASP A 141 -9.37 -4.55 7.25
N ARG A 142 -10.19 -3.51 7.40
CA ARG A 142 -11.62 -3.57 7.04
C ARG A 142 -11.84 -3.79 5.55
N PHE A 143 -11.06 -3.13 4.71
CA PHE A 143 -11.20 -3.25 3.26
C PHE A 143 -10.71 -4.61 2.75
N LEU A 144 -9.54 -5.08 3.17
CA LEU A 144 -8.96 -6.36 2.74
C LEU A 144 -9.81 -7.56 3.13
N ALA A 145 -10.60 -7.46 4.19
CA ALA A 145 -11.60 -8.47 4.55
C ALA A 145 -12.67 -8.67 3.45
N GLN A 146 -12.87 -7.68 2.56
CA GLN A 146 -13.81 -7.76 1.44
C GLN A 146 -13.22 -8.40 0.18
N ILE A 147 -11.90 -8.58 0.12
CA ILE A 147 -11.17 -9.22 -0.99
C ILE A 147 -10.26 -10.36 -0.49
N PRO A 148 -10.81 -11.35 0.24
CA PRO A 148 -9.99 -12.40 0.86
C PRO A 148 -9.24 -13.27 -0.17
N HIS A 149 -9.75 -13.35 -1.40
CA HIS A 149 -9.17 -14.11 -2.53
C HIS A 149 -7.96 -13.41 -3.17
N ALA A 150 -7.81 -12.09 -3.03
CA ALA A 150 -6.71 -11.36 -3.64
C ALA A 150 -5.38 -11.69 -2.96
N TYR A 151 -4.33 -11.89 -3.75
CA TYR A 151 -2.97 -12.02 -3.22
C TYR A 151 -2.49 -10.68 -2.68
N LYS A 152 -1.93 -10.64 -1.48
CA LYS A 152 -1.60 -9.42 -0.76
C LYS A 152 -0.09 -9.29 -0.60
N ILE A 153 0.49 -8.29 -1.24
CA ILE A 153 1.91 -7.95 -1.09
C ILE A 153 2.02 -6.65 -0.29
N GLY A 154 2.66 -6.73 0.88
CA GLY A 154 3.07 -5.55 1.62
C GLY A 154 4.38 -5.01 1.07
N ILE A 155 4.47 -3.70 0.81
CA ILE A 155 5.73 -3.07 0.41
C ILE A 155 6.15 -2.00 1.40
N CYS A 156 7.45 -1.95 1.68
CA CYS A 156 8.05 -1.00 2.59
C CYS A 156 9.56 -0.88 2.35
N PHE A 157 10.17 0.13 2.94
CA PHE A 157 11.63 0.22 3.02
C PHE A 157 12.17 -0.84 3.99
N ASP A 158 13.38 -1.32 3.76
CA ASP A 158 13.96 -2.38 4.59
C ASP A 158 14.09 -1.99 6.08
N PHE A 159 14.31 -0.70 6.38
CA PHE A 159 14.35 -0.20 7.76
C PHE A 159 13.00 -0.22 8.49
N GLN A 160 11.90 -0.42 7.76
CA GLN A 160 10.56 -0.56 8.33
C GLN A 160 10.23 -2.01 8.71
N LYS A 161 11.04 -2.98 8.29
CA LYS A 161 10.82 -4.39 8.63
C LYS A 161 11.27 -4.67 10.07
N ILE A 162 10.40 -5.34 10.82
CA ILE A 162 10.74 -5.86 12.15
C ILE A 162 11.39 -7.22 11.98
N LYS A 163 12.65 -7.33 12.36
CA LYS A 163 13.45 -8.58 12.27
C LYS A 163 13.94 -9.04 13.63
N GLU A 164 14.56 -8.16 14.39
CA GLU A 164 15.20 -8.45 15.67
C GLU A 164 14.28 -8.19 16.87
N GLU A 165 13.30 -7.29 16.71
CA GLU A 165 12.36 -6.90 17.75
C GLU A 165 11.26 -7.96 17.99
N GLY A 166 11.24 -9.06 17.21
CA GLY A 166 10.25 -10.10 17.28
C GLY A 166 9.09 -9.90 16.29
N PHE A 167 7.86 -10.08 16.78
CA PHE A 167 6.66 -9.95 15.93
C PHE A 167 5.83 -8.74 16.30
N LEU A 168 5.13 -8.20 15.32
CA LEU A 168 4.16 -7.14 15.55
C LEU A 168 3.01 -7.66 16.42
N PRO A 169 2.51 -6.87 17.38
CA PRO A 169 1.29 -7.21 18.10
C PRO A 169 0.10 -7.19 17.16
N VAL A 170 -0.65 -8.28 17.13
CA VAL A 170 -1.80 -8.47 16.24
C VAL A 170 -3.10 -8.58 17.03
N THR A 171 -4.19 -8.23 16.36
CA THR A 171 -5.56 -8.43 16.82
C THR A 171 -6.28 -9.39 15.86
N PRO A 172 -7.41 -10.00 16.26
CA PRO A 172 -8.15 -10.91 15.38
C PRO A 172 -8.65 -10.28 14.08
N THR A 173 -8.72 -8.96 14.00
CA THR A 173 -9.18 -8.22 12.82
C THR A 173 -8.05 -7.77 11.89
N ASP A 174 -6.79 -7.91 12.30
CA ASP A 174 -5.64 -7.58 11.46
C ASP A 174 -5.52 -8.61 10.32
N ILE A 175 -5.32 -8.13 9.10
CA ILE A 175 -5.16 -8.98 7.91
C ILE A 175 -3.67 -9.13 7.59
N CYS A 176 -3.20 -10.38 7.54
CA CYS A 176 -1.83 -10.70 7.13
C CYS A 176 -1.62 -10.50 5.63
N MET A 177 -0.41 -10.09 5.27
CA MET A 177 0.08 -10.13 3.90
C MET A 177 0.55 -11.53 3.54
N ASP A 178 0.40 -11.92 2.27
CA ASP A 178 0.94 -13.17 1.75
C ASP A 178 2.46 -13.08 1.53
N GLU A 179 2.94 -11.86 1.22
CA GLU A 179 4.35 -11.59 0.97
C GLU A 179 4.73 -10.17 1.38
N ILE A 180 5.99 -9.96 1.76
CA ILE A 180 6.56 -8.64 2.07
C ILE A 180 7.79 -8.40 1.19
N ILE A 181 7.77 -7.29 0.46
CA ILE A 181 8.88 -6.83 -0.40
C ILE A 181 9.52 -5.56 0.16
#